data_b9774d163d9b0ae80bcf404edafe9571
#
_entry.id   b9774d163d9b0ae80bcf404edafe9571
#
_cell.length_a   1.000
_cell.length_b   1.000
_cell.length_c   1.000
_cell.angle_alpha   90.00
_cell.angle_beta   90.00
_cell.angle_gamma   90.00
#
_symmetry.space_group_name_H-M   'P 1'
#
loop_
_entity.id
_entity.type
_entity.pdbx_description
1 polymer ?
#
loop_
_entity_poly.entity_id
_entity_poly.type
_entity_poly.pdbx_seq_one_letter_code
_entity_poly.pdbx_strand_id
1 'polypeptide(L)'
;TEFDTYGIGVLSDCTFCEVTEERNGAFECVMKYPLHGALFDEIKNDRVILVKPNDTSRSQPFRIYRITTPMNGIITVYAQHMSYDLSGIGVLCFESKSVSPQLALERIFSSTSSQHSFNCKTDLSAPRAFSVDRPMSVRAVLGGTEGSVLDVWGGEYEWDMFDVILHSKRGKDNGVVIEYGKNLTDVEQDNDFSSVYTHLLPYAVVKNGDTENVVTLSEAVLPVVEKYAREKTLIKDFSPFFKDGETVTEDTLRAKAKSYIKQNPFGDETPTVKVSFEPLWQ
;
A
#
# COMPACT_ATOMS: atom_id res chain seq x y z
N THR A 1 16.08 11.38 -20.32
CA THR A 1 15.88 10.85 -18.97
C THR A 1 17.21 10.54 -18.34
N GLU A 2 17.37 10.90 -17.08
CA GLU A 2 18.64 11.07 -16.38
C GLU A 2 19.39 9.77 -16.03
N PHE A 3 18.91 8.59 -16.45
CA PHE A 3 19.51 7.30 -16.12
C PHE A 3 20.17 6.59 -17.32
N ASP A 4 20.39 7.29 -18.42
CA ASP A 4 21.01 6.76 -19.63
C ASP A 4 22.56 6.90 -19.61
N THR A 5 23.12 7.37 -18.49
CA THR A 5 24.55 7.54 -18.29
C THR A 5 25.05 6.57 -17.21
N TYR A 6 26.37 6.36 -17.18
CA TYR A 6 27.01 5.58 -16.12
C TYR A 6 26.96 6.25 -14.73
N GLY A 7 26.32 7.42 -14.60
CA GLY A 7 26.22 8.17 -13.37
C GLY A 7 27.58 8.62 -12.84
N ILE A 8 27.68 8.70 -11.50
CA ILE A 8 28.91 9.12 -10.82
C ILE A 8 29.89 7.94 -10.72
N GLY A 9 29.39 6.72 -10.64
CA GLY A 9 30.21 5.50 -10.55
C GLY A 9 29.45 4.33 -9.94
N VAL A 10 30.15 3.20 -9.82
CA VAL A 10 29.61 1.95 -9.25
C VAL A 10 30.00 1.87 -7.78
N LEU A 11 29.05 1.60 -6.91
CA LEU A 11 29.24 1.44 -5.47
C LEU A 11 29.83 0.05 -5.12
N SER A 12 31.00 -0.25 -5.69
CA SER A 12 31.67 -1.56 -5.57
C SER A 12 32.06 -1.94 -4.14
N ASP A 13 32.24 -0.95 -3.25
CA ASP A 13 32.59 -1.17 -1.85
C ASP A 13 31.34 -1.44 -0.96
N CYS A 14 30.15 -1.52 -1.56
CA CYS A 14 28.93 -1.87 -0.87
C CYS A 14 29.03 -3.27 -0.23
N THR A 15 28.80 -3.34 1.08
CA THR A 15 28.91 -4.61 1.83
C THR A 15 27.58 -5.32 2.01
N PHE A 16 26.47 -4.61 1.81
CA PHE A 16 25.11 -5.13 1.89
C PHE A 16 24.17 -4.24 1.08
N CYS A 17 23.28 -4.85 0.30
CA CYS A 17 22.22 -4.14 -0.39
C CYS A 17 21.00 -5.06 -0.49
N GLU A 18 19.89 -4.64 0.08
CA GLU A 18 18.63 -5.36 0.05
C GLU A 18 17.52 -4.45 -0.45
N VAL A 19 16.70 -4.97 -1.34
CA VAL A 19 15.49 -4.31 -1.84
C VAL A 19 14.27 -5.07 -1.34
N THR A 20 13.37 -4.36 -0.72
CA THR A 20 12.05 -4.87 -0.33
C THR A 20 10.99 -4.28 -1.27
N GLU A 21 10.26 -5.12 -1.97
CA GLU A 21 9.09 -4.74 -2.76
C GLU A 21 7.86 -5.47 -2.24
N GLU A 22 6.89 -4.72 -1.73
CA GLU A 22 5.59 -5.23 -1.29
C GLU A 22 4.51 -4.87 -2.30
N ARG A 23 3.60 -5.77 -2.54
CA ARG A 23 2.46 -5.55 -3.42
C ARG A 23 1.58 -4.41 -2.88
N ASN A 24 1.42 -3.33 -3.66
CA ASN A 24 0.74 -2.09 -3.27
C ASN A 24 1.29 -1.44 -1.98
N GLY A 25 2.47 -1.81 -1.54
CA GLY A 25 3.09 -1.39 -0.29
C GLY A 25 4.45 -0.73 -0.47
N ALA A 26 5.40 -1.16 0.35
CA ALA A 26 6.77 -0.64 0.36
C ALA A 26 7.53 -1.03 -0.90
N PHE A 27 8.37 -0.10 -1.39
CA PHE A 27 9.39 -0.38 -2.40
C PHE A 27 10.63 0.43 -2.01
N GLU A 28 11.49 -0.20 -1.23
CA GLU A 28 12.59 0.44 -0.51
C GLU A 28 13.88 -0.34 -0.65
N CYS A 29 15.00 0.35 -0.43
CA CYS A 29 16.33 -0.22 -0.46
C CYS A 29 17.09 0.16 0.80
N VAL A 30 17.73 -0.83 1.41
CA VAL A 30 18.68 -0.63 2.51
C VAL A 30 20.06 -1.07 2.04
N MET A 31 21.05 -0.17 2.16
CA MET A 31 22.42 -0.41 1.74
C MET A 31 23.39 -0.11 2.89
N LYS A 32 24.45 -0.92 3.02
CA LYS A 32 25.56 -0.65 3.95
C LYS A 32 26.82 -0.34 3.15
N TYR A 33 27.48 0.77 3.50
CA TYR A 33 28.65 1.25 2.78
C TYR A 33 29.75 1.72 3.77
N PRO A 34 31.04 1.36 3.55
CA PRO A 34 32.09 1.73 4.46
C PRO A 34 32.51 3.20 4.29
N LEU A 35 32.93 3.85 5.39
CA LEU A 35 33.40 5.25 5.40
C LEU A 35 34.64 5.47 4.51
N HIS A 36 35.46 4.44 4.31
CA HIS A 36 36.64 4.50 3.47
C HIS A 36 36.41 4.08 2.03
N GLY A 37 35.15 3.79 1.68
CA GLY A 37 34.78 3.43 0.29
C GLY A 37 35.01 4.58 -0.69
N ALA A 38 35.38 4.25 -1.90
CA ALA A 38 35.81 5.22 -2.92
C ALA A 38 34.78 6.31 -3.26
N LEU A 39 33.49 5.99 -3.12
CA LEU A 39 32.36 6.91 -3.39
C LEU A 39 31.62 7.35 -2.16
N PHE A 40 32.21 7.23 -0.96
CA PHE A 40 31.56 7.63 0.29
C PHE A 40 31.07 9.09 0.26
N ASP A 41 31.91 10.02 -0.20
CA ASP A 41 31.59 11.45 -0.28
C ASP A 41 30.45 11.77 -1.26
N GLU A 42 30.13 10.83 -2.14
CA GLU A 42 29.05 10.95 -3.10
C GLU A 42 27.72 10.40 -2.59
N ILE A 43 27.70 9.69 -1.46
CA ILE A 43 26.47 9.19 -0.84
C ILE A 43 25.87 10.31 0.02
N LYS A 44 24.82 10.96 -0.50
CA LYS A 44 24.15 12.11 0.14
C LYS A 44 22.63 11.97 0.03
N ASN A 45 21.90 12.60 0.95
CA ASN A 45 20.45 12.71 0.84
C ASN A 45 20.06 13.29 -0.52
N ASP A 46 18.88 12.91 -1.01
CA ASP A 46 18.34 13.26 -2.34
C ASP A 46 19.05 12.68 -3.55
N ARG A 47 20.25 12.09 -3.40
CA ARG A 47 20.87 11.37 -4.51
C ARG A 47 20.17 10.07 -4.80
N VAL A 48 20.24 9.67 -6.06
CA VAL A 48 19.60 8.45 -6.56
C VAL A 48 20.64 7.37 -6.76
N ILE A 49 20.34 6.18 -6.26
CA ILE A 49 21.09 4.96 -6.53
C ILE A 49 20.27 4.04 -7.44
N LEU A 50 20.92 3.41 -8.41
CA LEU A 50 20.30 2.39 -9.25
C LEU A 50 20.61 1.02 -8.66
N VAL A 51 19.58 0.28 -8.30
CA VAL A 51 19.69 -1.06 -7.70
C VAL A 51 18.84 -2.04 -8.47
N LYS A 52 19.35 -3.23 -8.73
CA LYS A 52 18.61 -4.32 -9.34
C LYS A 52 17.80 -5.06 -8.27
N PRO A 53 16.44 -4.99 -8.28
CA PRO A 53 15.63 -5.56 -7.22
C PRO A 53 15.67 -7.10 -7.16
N ASN A 54 15.80 -7.74 -8.32
CA ASN A 54 15.87 -9.19 -8.47
C ASN A 54 16.55 -9.55 -9.80
N ASP A 55 16.77 -10.84 -10.06
CA ASP A 55 17.53 -11.29 -11.24
C ASP A 55 16.82 -11.05 -12.56
N THR A 56 15.51 -10.91 -12.58
CA THR A 56 14.70 -10.77 -13.79
C THR A 56 14.33 -9.33 -14.12
N SER A 57 14.33 -8.43 -13.13
CA SER A 57 13.97 -7.03 -13.30
C SER A 57 15.18 -6.20 -13.74
N ARG A 58 14.92 -5.10 -14.46
CA ARG A 58 15.92 -4.07 -14.69
C ARG A 58 16.23 -3.30 -13.40
N SER A 59 17.36 -2.61 -13.36
CA SER A 59 17.71 -1.73 -12.24
C SER A 59 16.65 -0.64 -12.07
N GLN A 60 16.30 -0.37 -10.81
CA GLN A 60 15.32 0.62 -10.41
C GLN A 60 15.99 1.78 -9.65
N PRO A 61 15.49 3.01 -9.79
CA PRO A 61 16.05 4.18 -9.12
C PRO A 61 15.45 4.34 -7.71
N PHE A 62 16.34 4.44 -6.72
CA PHE A 62 15.98 4.69 -5.33
C PHE A 62 16.60 6.01 -4.86
N ARG A 63 15.80 6.91 -4.31
CA ARG A 63 16.23 8.17 -3.73
C ARG A 63 16.61 7.99 -2.27
N ILE A 64 17.82 8.41 -1.90
CA ILE A 64 18.33 8.38 -0.53
C ILE A 64 17.55 9.41 0.31
N TYR A 65 16.86 8.94 1.35
CA TYR A 65 16.13 9.82 2.27
C TYR A 65 16.72 9.84 3.68
N ARG A 66 17.55 8.85 4.05
CA ARG A 66 18.18 8.79 5.37
C ARG A 66 19.51 8.06 5.30
N ILE A 67 20.49 8.62 6.03
CA ILE A 67 21.80 8.00 6.22
C ILE A 67 22.07 7.98 7.73
N THR A 68 22.46 6.81 8.26
CA THR A 68 22.91 6.67 9.65
C THR A 68 24.39 6.35 9.67
N THR A 69 25.15 7.04 10.53
CA THR A 69 26.61 6.89 10.63
C THR A 69 26.96 6.37 12.03
N PRO A 70 27.05 5.05 12.21
CA PRO A 70 27.44 4.46 13.48
C PRO A 70 28.97 4.53 13.66
N MET A 71 29.44 4.31 14.89
CA MET A 71 30.88 4.36 15.24
C MET A 71 31.73 3.23 14.62
N ASN A 72 31.10 2.20 14.03
CA ASN A 72 31.78 1.03 13.47
C ASN A 72 32.38 1.24 12.06
N GLY A 73 32.33 2.45 11.53
CA GLY A 73 32.91 2.76 10.22
C GLY A 73 32.10 2.32 9.00
N ILE A 74 30.83 1.87 9.19
CA ILE A 74 29.94 1.47 8.10
C ILE A 74 28.64 2.26 8.24
N ILE A 75 28.28 3.06 7.24
CA ILE A 75 26.99 3.76 7.19
C ILE A 75 25.88 2.83 6.75
N THR A 76 24.67 3.09 7.21
CA THR A 76 23.46 2.49 6.65
C THR A 76 22.68 3.57 5.89
N VAL A 77 22.42 3.30 4.63
CA VAL A 77 21.71 4.16 3.69
C VAL A 77 20.32 3.60 3.48
N TYR A 78 19.32 4.43 3.65
CA TYR A 78 17.90 4.10 3.40
C TYR A 78 17.44 4.90 2.20
N ALA A 79 16.93 4.20 1.21
CA ALA A 79 16.45 4.81 -0.03
C ALA A 79 15.07 4.25 -0.41
N GLN A 80 14.23 5.11 -0.98
CA GLN A 80 12.90 4.76 -1.46
C GLN A 80 12.86 4.85 -2.97
N HIS A 81 12.10 3.95 -3.61
CA HIS A 81 11.90 4.01 -5.06
C HIS A 81 11.38 5.38 -5.49
N MET A 82 11.73 5.84 -6.70
CA MET A 82 11.32 7.15 -7.20
C MET A 82 9.81 7.39 -7.15
N SER A 83 8.98 6.34 -7.16
CA SER A 83 7.52 6.46 -6.99
C SER A 83 7.09 7.18 -5.71
N TYR A 84 7.95 7.23 -4.69
CA TYR A 84 7.66 7.99 -3.46
C TYR A 84 7.70 9.51 -3.67
N ASP A 85 8.35 9.99 -4.73
CA ASP A 85 8.32 11.40 -5.10
C ASP A 85 6.87 11.88 -5.39
N LEU A 86 5.99 10.96 -5.81
CA LEU A 86 4.56 11.22 -5.99
C LEU A 86 3.83 11.63 -4.69
N SER A 87 4.42 11.37 -3.53
CA SER A 87 3.90 11.86 -2.24
C SER A 87 4.10 13.36 -2.05
N GLY A 88 5.06 13.95 -2.75
CA GLY A 88 5.34 15.39 -2.76
C GLY A 88 4.61 16.19 -3.86
N ILE A 89 3.86 15.50 -4.74
CA ILE A 89 3.16 16.13 -5.86
C ILE A 89 1.66 16.12 -5.56
N GLY A 90 1.04 17.29 -5.50
CA GLY A 90 -0.40 17.45 -5.25
C GLY A 90 -1.23 17.25 -6.51
N VAL A 91 -2.44 16.70 -6.35
CA VAL A 91 -3.48 16.61 -7.40
C VAL A 91 -4.58 17.62 -7.10
N LEU A 92 -5.02 18.37 -8.12
CA LEU A 92 -6.15 19.28 -8.03
C LEU A 92 -7.48 18.53 -8.08
N CYS A 93 -8.52 19.13 -7.49
CA CYS A 93 -9.86 18.54 -7.46
C CYS A 93 -10.43 18.34 -8.87
N PHE A 94 -11.07 17.21 -9.10
CA PHE A 94 -11.88 16.94 -10.29
C PHE A 94 -12.94 15.88 -9.99
N GLU A 95 -14.02 15.86 -10.79
CA GLU A 95 -15.10 14.90 -10.70
C GLU A 95 -15.37 14.24 -12.06
N SER A 96 -15.71 12.96 -12.04
CA SER A 96 -16.14 12.21 -13.21
C SER A 96 -17.19 11.19 -12.82
N LYS A 97 -18.40 11.30 -13.39
CA LYS A 97 -19.52 10.37 -13.11
C LYS A 97 -19.29 8.97 -13.69
N SER A 98 -18.52 8.89 -14.79
CA SER A 98 -18.15 7.62 -15.42
C SER A 98 -16.85 7.83 -16.18
N VAL A 99 -15.79 7.14 -15.77
CA VAL A 99 -14.46 7.28 -16.37
C VAL A 99 -13.77 5.90 -16.38
N SER A 100 -13.06 5.59 -17.48
CA SER A 100 -12.23 4.40 -17.53
C SER A 100 -11.01 4.57 -16.61
N PRO A 101 -10.45 3.47 -16.07
CA PRO A 101 -9.26 3.54 -15.21
C PRO A 101 -8.08 4.26 -15.89
N GLN A 102 -7.85 4.00 -17.18
CA GLN A 102 -6.79 4.68 -17.93
C GLN A 102 -6.98 6.19 -17.96
N LEU A 103 -8.19 6.65 -18.30
CA LEU A 103 -8.49 8.08 -18.34
C LEU A 103 -8.48 8.73 -16.95
N ALA A 104 -8.85 7.97 -15.88
CA ALA A 104 -8.73 8.44 -14.51
C ALA A 104 -7.26 8.68 -14.13
N LEU A 105 -6.39 7.71 -14.42
CA LEU A 105 -4.95 7.87 -14.22
C LEU A 105 -4.38 9.06 -15.00
N GLU A 106 -4.69 9.19 -16.29
CA GLU A 106 -4.27 10.32 -17.11
C GLU A 106 -4.73 11.68 -16.54
N ARG A 107 -5.95 11.75 -16.02
CA ARG A 107 -6.44 12.96 -15.35
C ARG A 107 -5.69 13.27 -14.05
N ILE A 108 -5.40 12.27 -13.23
CA ILE A 108 -4.60 12.43 -12.02
C ILE A 108 -3.26 13.06 -12.38
N PHE A 109 -2.53 12.47 -13.32
CA PHE A 109 -1.20 12.93 -13.73
C PHE A 109 -1.21 14.26 -14.51
N SER A 110 -2.29 14.61 -15.21
CA SER A 110 -2.43 15.90 -15.88
C SER A 110 -2.90 17.02 -14.95
N SER A 111 -3.51 16.70 -13.80
CA SER A 111 -4.04 17.66 -12.82
C SER A 111 -3.08 17.90 -11.65
N THR A 112 -1.78 17.67 -11.85
CA THR A 112 -0.77 17.81 -10.81
C THR A 112 -0.35 19.26 -10.58
N SER A 113 0.07 19.57 -9.35
CA SER A 113 0.55 20.88 -8.92
C SER A 113 1.93 21.25 -9.49
N SER A 114 2.68 20.28 -9.99
CA SER A 114 4.03 20.47 -10.55
C SER A 114 4.31 19.51 -11.69
N GLN A 115 5.30 19.84 -12.52
CA GLN A 115 5.74 18.98 -13.61
C GLN A 115 6.44 17.73 -13.05
N HIS A 116 6.30 16.62 -13.75
CA HIS A 116 6.90 15.33 -13.42
C HIS A 116 7.17 14.52 -14.70
N SER A 117 8.00 13.48 -14.56
CA SER A 117 8.36 12.57 -15.66
C SER A 117 7.57 11.24 -15.63
N PHE A 118 6.59 11.10 -14.73
CA PHE A 118 5.84 9.85 -14.60
C PHE A 118 4.82 9.67 -15.72
N ASN A 119 4.72 8.43 -16.20
CA ASN A 119 3.70 7.95 -17.14
C ASN A 119 2.78 6.96 -16.43
N CYS A 120 1.58 6.74 -16.99
CA CYS A 120 0.62 5.81 -16.40
C CYS A 120 0.01 4.89 -17.47
N LYS A 121 -0.21 3.62 -17.07
CA LYS A 121 -0.83 2.59 -17.90
C LYS A 121 -1.67 1.66 -17.03
N THR A 122 -2.71 1.04 -17.61
CA THR A 122 -3.48 -0.01 -16.94
C THR A 122 -4.10 -0.97 -17.95
N ASP A 123 -4.29 -2.22 -17.54
CA ASP A 123 -5.07 -3.23 -18.26
C ASP A 123 -6.53 -3.31 -17.79
N LEU A 124 -6.89 -2.55 -16.75
CA LEU A 124 -8.27 -2.42 -16.28
C LEU A 124 -9.11 -1.60 -17.27
N SER A 125 -10.38 -1.96 -17.45
CA SER A 125 -11.23 -1.33 -18.44
C SER A 125 -12.60 -0.85 -17.94
N ALA A 126 -13.08 -1.38 -16.79
CA ALA A 126 -14.44 -1.09 -16.32
C ALA A 126 -14.63 0.38 -15.89
N PRO A 127 -15.49 1.17 -16.54
CA PRO A 127 -15.73 2.55 -16.14
C PRO A 127 -16.43 2.62 -14.79
N ARG A 128 -16.03 3.60 -13.95
CA ARG A 128 -16.66 3.90 -12.65
C ARG A 128 -16.72 5.39 -12.39
N ALA A 129 -17.51 5.83 -11.43
CA ALA A 129 -17.44 7.17 -10.88
C ALA A 129 -16.13 7.33 -10.12
N PHE A 130 -15.46 8.47 -10.33
CA PHE A 130 -14.21 8.78 -9.64
C PHE A 130 -14.07 10.28 -9.45
N SER A 131 -13.74 10.71 -8.24
CA SER A 131 -13.53 12.13 -7.92
C SER A 131 -12.34 12.31 -6.98
N VAL A 132 -11.73 13.48 -7.06
CA VAL A 132 -10.79 13.99 -6.08
C VAL A 132 -11.44 15.25 -5.49
N ASP A 133 -12.10 15.11 -4.35
CA ASP A 133 -12.96 16.18 -3.80
C ASP A 133 -12.14 17.27 -3.08
N ARG A 134 -10.92 16.93 -2.66
CA ARG A 134 -9.96 17.85 -2.06
C ARG A 134 -8.55 17.57 -2.55
N PRO A 135 -7.67 18.59 -2.64
CA PRO A 135 -6.28 18.34 -3.04
C PRO A 135 -5.60 17.36 -2.09
N MET A 136 -4.94 16.37 -2.66
CA MET A 136 -4.12 15.39 -1.95
C MET A 136 -2.93 14.97 -2.82
N SER A 137 -1.97 14.23 -2.26
CA SER A 137 -0.82 13.78 -3.03
C SER A 137 -1.23 12.75 -4.10
N VAL A 138 -0.50 12.72 -5.22
CA VAL A 138 -0.71 11.71 -6.26
C VAL A 138 -0.70 10.30 -5.66
N ARG A 139 0.26 10.01 -4.76
CA ARG A 139 0.37 8.68 -4.14
C ARG A 139 -0.87 8.33 -3.31
N ALA A 140 -1.46 9.28 -2.59
CA ALA A 140 -2.70 9.07 -1.83
C ALA A 140 -3.92 8.86 -2.74
N VAL A 141 -3.99 9.57 -3.87
CA VAL A 141 -5.04 9.37 -4.87
C VAL A 141 -4.92 8.00 -5.54
N LEU A 142 -3.70 7.51 -5.77
CA LEU A 142 -3.46 6.19 -6.35
C LEU A 142 -3.83 5.05 -5.39
N GLY A 143 -3.56 5.20 -4.07
CA GLY A 143 -3.89 4.16 -3.10
C GLY A 143 -3.67 4.59 -1.65
N GLY A 144 -4.25 3.82 -0.73
CA GLY A 144 -4.09 4.01 0.72
C GLY A 144 -5.13 4.90 1.38
N THR A 145 -6.09 5.45 0.63
CA THR A 145 -7.21 6.25 1.15
C THR A 145 -8.53 5.77 0.55
N GLU A 146 -9.62 6.00 1.26
CA GLU A 146 -10.97 5.78 0.75
C GLU A 146 -11.20 6.63 -0.51
N GLY A 147 -11.82 6.04 -1.53
CA GLY A 147 -12.05 6.67 -2.83
C GLY A 147 -10.82 6.74 -3.75
N SER A 148 -9.68 6.19 -3.35
CA SER A 148 -8.48 6.08 -4.20
C SER A 148 -8.71 5.16 -5.41
N VAL A 149 -7.78 5.20 -6.37
CA VAL A 149 -7.84 4.33 -7.55
C VAL A 149 -7.90 2.85 -7.17
N LEU A 150 -7.10 2.42 -6.18
CA LEU A 150 -7.13 1.03 -5.67
C LEU A 150 -8.45 0.69 -4.97
N ASP A 151 -9.04 1.64 -4.24
CA ASP A 151 -10.32 1.43 -3.57
C ASP A 151 -11.46 1.29 -4.59
N VAL A 152 -11.45 2.09 -5.66
CA VAL A 152 -12.48 2.09 -6.68
C VAL A 152 -12.37 0.91 -7.65
N TRP A 153 -11.19 0.58 -8.15
CA TRP A 153 -11.00 -0.44 -9.19
C TRP A 153 -10.29 -1.70 -8.71
N GLY A 154 -9.58 -1.63 -7.57
CA GLY A 154 -8.67 -2.68 -7.16
C GLY A 154 -7.41 -2.72 -8.03
N GLY A 155 -6.77 -3.89 -8.09
CA GLY A 155 -5.58 -4.11 -8.89
C GLY A 155 -4.28 -4.02 -8.11
N GLU A 156 -3.17 -4.11 -8.83
CA GLU A 156 -1.84 -4.19 -8.26
C GLU A 156 -0.88 -3.29 -9.05
N TYR A 157 -0.22 -2.35 -8.35
CA TYR A 157 0.75 -1.47 -8.99
C TYR A 157 2.07 -2.19 -9.27
N GLU A 158 2.61 -1.92 -10.44
CA GLU A 158 4.01 -2.11 -10.79
C GLU A 158 4.65 -0.74 -10.98
N TRP A 159 5.78 -0.55 -10.31
CA TRP A 159 6.59 0.67 -10.39
C TRP A 159 7.84 0.37 -11.18
N ASP A 160 7.91 0.83 -12.43
CA ASP A 160 9.05 0.57 -13.30
C ASP A 160 9.67 1.89 -13.75
N MET A 161 10.74 2.30 -13.10
CA MET A 161 11.36 3.62 -13.28
C MET A 161 10.34 4.75 -13.00
N PHE A 162 9.89 5.43 -14.05
CA PHE A 162 8.85 6.45 -14.01
C PHE A 162 7.49 5.96 -14.54
N ASP A 163 7.37 4.71 -14.90
CA ASP A 163 6.10 4.14 -15.35
C ASP A 163 5.31 3.61 -14.14
N VAL A 164 4.09 4.10 -14.01
CA VAL A 164 3.10 3.66 -13.03
C VAL A 164 2.11 2.76 -13.76
N ILE A 165 2.21 1.46 -13.54
CA ILE A 165 1.40 0.47 -14.25
C ILE A 165 0.44 -0.18 -13.25
N LEU A 166 -0.86 0.00 -13.47
CA LEU A 166 -1.90 -0.66 -12.67
C LEU A 166 -2.40 -1.91 -13.39
N HIS A 167 -2.04 -3.07 -12.89
CA HIS A 167 -2.49 -4.36 -13.39
C HIS A 167 -3.75 -4.82 -12.66
N SER A 168 -4.60 -5.56 -13.34
CA SER A 168 -5.68 -6.32 -12.71
C SER A 168 -5.12 -7.36 -11.72
N LYS A 169 -3.99 -7.98 -12.08
CA LYS A 169 -3.19 -8.88 -11.26
C LYS A 169 -1.76 -8.93 -11.79
N ARG A 170 -0.77 -8.73 -10.91
CA ARG A 170 0.65 -8.91 -11.27
C ARG A 170 1.05 -10.39 -11.21
N GLY A 171 2.04 -10.71 -12.03
CA GLY A 171 2.62 -12.04 -12.09
C GLY A 171 1.86 -12.99 -13.01
N LYS A 172 2.51 -14.10 -13.29
CA LYS A 172 1.97 -15.19 -14.10
C LYS A 172 2.17 -16.50 -13.36
N ASP A 173 1.26 -17.43 -13.54
CA ASP A 173 1.51 -18.80 -13.16
C ASP A 173 2.46 -19.42 -14.20
N ASN A 174 3.71 -19.56 -13.81
CA ASN A 174 4.75 -20.19 -14.64
C ASN A 174 4.85 -21.70 -14.40
N GLY A 175 3.92 -22.29 -13.65
CA GLY A 175 3.93 -23.70 -13.29
C GLY A 175 5.08 -24.09 -12.34
N VAL A 176 5.72 -23.10 -11.69
CA VAL A 176 6.77 -23.36 -10.71
C VAL A 176 6.13 -23.80 -9.41
N VAL A 177 6.50 -24.99 -8.94
CA VAL A 177 6.04 -25.56 -7.68
C VAL A 177 7.15 -25.40 -6.63
N ILE A 178 6.83 -24.74 -5.51
CA ILE A 178 7.71 -24.68 -4.33
C ILE A 178 7.41 -25.92 -3.50
N GLU A 179 8.38 -26.79 -3.34
CA GLU A 179 8.20 -28.11 -2.71
C GLU A 179 9.33 -28.42 -1.73
N TYR A 180 8.97 -28.98 -0.57
CA TYR A 180 9.93 -29.46 0.42
C TYR A 180 10.85 -30.53 -0.19
N GLY A 181 12.14 -30.39 0.09
CA GLY A 181 13.16 -31.27 -0.46
C GLY A 181 13.60 -30.96 -1.91
N LYS A 182 13.06 -29.92 -2.52
CA LYS A 182 13.49 -29.42 -3.82
C LYS A 182 14.04 -28.00 -3.74
N ASN A 183 13.18 -27.02 -3.60
CA ASN A 183 13.56 -25.61 -3.65
C ASN A 183 13.02 -24.80 -2.44
N LEU A 184 12.21 -25.39 -1.58
CA LEU A 184 11.78 -24.76 -0.35
C LEU A 184 12.92 -24.81 0.68
N THR A 185 13.38 -23.65 1.14
CA THR A 185 14.47 -23.55 2.13
C THR A 185 13.95 -23.27 3.53
N ASP A 186 12.86 -22.52 3.66
CA ASP A 186 12.24 -22.18 4.94
C ASP A 186 10.76 -21.84 4.81
N VAL A 187 9.98 -22.13 5.85
CA VAL A 187 8.57 -21.74 6.01
C VAL A 187 8.36 -21.25 7.43
N GLU A 188 8.00 -19.98 7.55
CA GLU A 188 7.59 -19.38 8.81
C GLU A 188 6.10 -19.04 8.74
N GLN A 189 5.33 -19.51 9.72
CA GLN A 189 3.93 -19.14 9.87
C GLN A 189 3.79 -18.25 11.09
N ASP A 190 3.35 -16.99 10.86
CA ASP A 190 3.03 -16.05 11.92
C ASP A 190 1.50 -15.98 12.08
N ASN A 191 1.04 -16.25 13.29
CA ASN A 191 -0.37 -16.19 13.68
C ASN A 191 -0.57 -14.95 14.56
N ASP A 192 -0.94 -13.84 13.97
CA ASP A 192 -1.25 -12.60 14.70
C ASP A 192 -2.74 -12.53 15.08
N PHE A 193 -2.98 -12.54 16.39
CA PHE A 193 -4.32 -12.40 16.97
C PHE A 193 -4.65 -10.95 17.37
N SER A 194 -3.76 -10.00 17.12
CA SER A 194 -3.95 -8.61 17.56
C SER A 194 -5.14 -7.93 16.89
N SER A 195 -5.49 -8.33 15.68
CA SER A 195 -6.60 -7.83 14.87
C SER A 195 -7.89 -8.63 14.98
N VAL A 196 -7.89 -9.76 15.72
CA VAL A 196 -9.09 -10.59 15.89
C VAL A 196 -10.02 -9.97 16.94
N TYR A 197 -11.29 -9.79 16.60
CA TYR A 197 -12.34 -9.30 17.49
C TYR A 197 -13.47 -10.32 17.60
N THR A 198 -13.95 -10.54 18.82
CA THR A 198 -15.04 -11.49 19.12
C THR A 198 -16.41 -10.85 19.09
N HIS A 199 -16.47 -9.53 19.30
CA HIS A 199 -17.71 -8.75 19.37
C HIS A 199 -17.57 -7.46 18.58
N LEU A 200 -18.70 -6.93 18.11
CA LEU A 200 -18.82 -5.62 17.47
C LEU A 200 -19.79 -4.76 18.30
N LEU A 201 -19.32 -3.56 18.72
CA LEU A 201 -20.14 -2.49 19.29
C LEU A 201 -20.37 -1.45 18.18
N PRO A 202 -21.49 -1.50 17.47
CA PRO A 202 -21.83 -0.50 16.48
C PRO A 202 -22.47 0.71 17.14
N TYR A 203 -22.16 1.90 16.68
CA TYR A 203 -22.88 3.12 17.01
C TYR A 203 -23.04 4.00 15.77
N ALA A 204 -23.98 4.92 15.82
CA ALA A 204 -24.14 5.94 14.79
C ALA A 204 -24.49 7.28 15.45
N VAL A 205 -23.93 8.38 14.93
CA VAL A 205 -24.20 9.75 15.41
C VAL A 205 -25.20 10.41 14.48
N VAL A 206 -26.30 10.88 15.05
CA VAL A 206 -27.37 11.62 14.36
C VAL A 206 -27.30 13.08 14.78
N LYS A 207 -27.10 13.98 13.82
CA LYS A 207 -27.11 15.42 14.03
C LYS A 207 -28.51 15.97 13.82
N ASN A 208 -29.07 16.59 14.87
CA ASN A 208 -30.35 17.31 14.83
C ASN A 208 -30.08 18.78 15.18
N GLY A 209 -29.78 19.60 14.17
CA GLY A 209 -29.34 20.98 14.39
C GLY A 209 -28.02 21.02 15.17
N ASP A 210 -27.99 21.69 16.30
CA ASP A 210 -26.80 21.83 17.16
C ASP A 210 -26.62 20.67 18.16
N THR A 211 -27.51 19.66 18.15
CA THR A 211 -27.42 18.52 19.06
C THR A 211 -26.99 17.25 18.32
N GLU A 212 -26.10 16.51 18.95
CA GLU A 212 -25.67 15.20 18.49
C GLU A 212 -26.29 14.10 19.39
N ASN A 213 -27.01 13.16 18.79
CA ASN A 213 -27.54 12.00 19.48
C ASN A 213 -26.80 10.75 19.00
N VAL A 214 -26.36 9.92 19.92
CA VAL A 214 -25.72 8.64 19.62
C VAL A 214 -26.75 7.53 19.70
N VAL A 215 -26.92 6.79 18.61
CA VAL A 215 -27.74 5.59 18.54
C VAL A 215 -26.84 4.37 18.73
N THR A 216 -27.18 3.51 19.67
CA THR A 216 -26.52 2.23 19.97
C THR A 216 -27.55 1.11 19.99
N LEU A 217 -27.12 -0.14 20.08
CA LEU A 217 -27.99 -1.28 20.24
C LEU A 217 -28.36 -1.49 21.72
N SER A 218 -29.56 -1.99 22.00
CA SER A 218 -30.02 -2.34 23.37
C SER A 218 -29.17 -3.46 23.99
N GLU A 219 -28.70 -4.43 23.18
CA GLU A 219 -27.75 -5.48 23.56
C GLU A 219 -26.30 -5.00 23.66
N ALA A 220 -26.04 -3.74 23.35
CA ALA A 220 -24.74 -3.08 23.27
C ALA A 220 -23.81 -3.69 22.21
N VAL A 221 -23.55 -4.99 22.20
CA VAL A 221 -22.60 -5.65 21.30
C VAL A 221 -23.28 -6.79 20.52
N LEU A 222 -22.79 -7.04 19.31
CA LEU A 222 -23.14 -8.19 18.49
C LEU A 222 -22.01 -9.21 18.52
N PRO A 223 -22.29 -10.51 18.76
CA PRO A 223 -21.27 -11.54 18.67
C PRO A 223 -20.81 -11.72 17.21
N VAL A 224 -19.50 -11.90 17.03
CA VAL A 224 -18.87 -12.16 15.74
C VAL A 224 -18.38 -13.60 15.67
N VAL A 225 -17.63 -14.03 16.70
CA VAL A 225 -17.09 -15.37 16.83
C VAL A 225 -17.02 -15.75 18.32
N GLU A 226 -17.35 -17.00 18.61
CA GLU A 226 -17.40 -17.51 20.00
C GLU A 226 -16.24 -18.45 20.36
N LYS A 227 -15.31 -18.68 19.42
CA LYS A 227 -14.21 -19.66 19.63
C LYS A 227 -13.13 -19.22 20.62
N TYR A 228 -13.13 -17.95 21.04
CA TYR A 228 -12.11 -17.40 21.94
C TYR A 228 -12.67 -17.14 23.33
N ALA A 229 -11.94 -17.53 24.37
CA ALA A 229 -12.36 -17.34 25.77
C ALA A 229 -12.31 -15.87 26.23
N ARG A 230 -11.46 -15.03 25.59
CA ARG A 230 -11.35 -13.60 25.91
C ARG A 230 -12.22 -12.79 24.95
N GLU A 231 -13.13 -12.02 25.51
CA GLU A 231 -13.90 -11.04 24.75
C GLU A 231 -13.01 -9.87 24.33
N LYS A 232 -13.06 -9.53 23.04
CA LYS A 232 -12.40 -8.36 22.43
C LYS A 232 -13.39 -7.69 21.50
N THR A 233 -13.79 -6.48 21.84
CA THR A 233 -14.84 -5.74 21.13
C THR A 233 -14.24 -4.73 20.17
N LEU A 234 -14.65 -4.78 18.90
CA LEU A 234 -14.43 -3.73 17.91
C LEU A 234 -15.50 -2.66 18.09
N ILE A 235 -15.10 -1.43 18.40
CA ILE A 235 -15.99 -0.28 18.46
C ILE A 235 -15.95 0.42 17.09
N LYS A 236 -17.12 0.55 16.43
CA LYS A 236 -17.15 1.09 15.07
C LYS A 236 -18.29 2.07 14.87
N ASP A 237 -17.93 3.23 14.27
CA ASP A 237 -18.88 4.23 13.81
C ASP A 237 -19.52 3.78 12.48
N PHE A 238 -20.84 3.70 12.49
CA PHE A 238 -21.67 3.38 11.34
C PHE A 238 -22.34 4.60 10.71
N SER A 239 -22.12 5.80 11.23
CA SER A 239 -22.68 7.03 10.65
C SER A 239 -22.41 7.17 9.15
N PRO A 240 -21.19 6.88 8.64
CA PRO A 240 -20.89 6.97 7.22
C PRO A 240 -21.61 5.93 6.34
N PHE A 241 -22.17 4.88 6.95
CA PHE A 241 -22.91 3.84 6.22
C PHE A 241 -24.39 4.22 5.98
N PHE A 242 -24.85 5.34 6.53
CA PHE A 242 -26.19 5.85 6.30
C PHE A 242 -26.16 6.93 5.22
N LYS A 243 -27.12 6.86 4.29
CA LYS A 243 -27.27 7.87 3.24
C LYS A 243 -27.96 9.12 3.79
N ASP A 244 -27.75 10.26 3.15
CA ASP A 244 -28.47 11.49 3.49
C ASP A 244 -29.99 11.26 3.44
N GLY A 245 -30.68 11.59 4.56
CA GLY A 245 -32.12 11.38 4.73
C GLY A 245 -32.55 9.97 5.16
N GLU A 246 -31.61 9.04 5.34
CA GLU A 246 -31.91 7.72 5.90
C GLU A 246 -32.12 7.82 7.42
N THR A 247 -33.25 7.25 7.92
CA THR A 247 -33.53 7.27 9.36
C THR A 247 -32.62 6.28 10.09
N VAL A 248 -31.81 6.81 11.03
CA VAL A 248 -30.98 6.01 11.90
C VAL A 248 -31.78 5.53 13.10
N THR A 249 -32.07 4.25 13.15
CA THR A 249 -32.74 3.57 14.27
C THR A 249 -31.87 2.40 14.73
N GLU A 250 -32.18 1.87 15.90
CA GLU A 250 -31.53 0.66 16.41
C GLU A 250 -31.62 -0.51 15.40
N ASP A 251 -32.79 -0.70 14.77
CA ASP A 251 -33.00 -1.80 13.81
C ASP A 251 -32.20 -1.62 12.51
N THR A 252 -32.13 -0.38 11.97
CA THR A 252 -31.33 -0.07 10.78
C THR A 252 -29.85 -0.20 11.09
N LEU A 253 -29.40 0.25 12.26
CA LEU A 253 -28.03 0.08 12.74
C LEU A 253 -27.66 -1.39 12.88
N ARG A 254 -28.54 -2.20 13.50
CA ARG A 254 -28.36 -3.65 13.66
C ARG A 254 -28.26 -4.36 12.31
N ALA A 255 -29.10 -4.00 11.35
CA ALA A 255 -29.07 -4.60 10.02
C ALA A 255 -27.74 -4.31 9.29
N LYS A 256 -27.28 -3.06 9.33
CA LYS A 256 -25.99 -2.64 8.74
C LYS A 256 -24.80 -3.32 9.44
N ALA A 257 -24.81 -3.38 10.76
CA ALA A 257 -23.78 -4.05 11.55
C ALA A 257 -23.69 -5.56 11.24
N LYS A 258 -24.81 -6.26 11.13
CA LYS A 258 -24.85 -7.68 10.72
C LYS A 258 -24.35 -7.88 9.28
N SER A 259 -24.66 -6.96 8.37
CA SER A 259 -24.12 -7.00 7.00
C SER A 259 -22.61 -6.79 7.00
N TYR A 260 -22.11 -5.85 7.81
CA TYR A 260 -20.68 -5.58 7.97
C TYR A 260 -19.92 -6.80 8.50
N ILE A 261 -20.44 -7.48 9.53
CA ILE A 261 -19.83 -8.71 10.07
C ILE A 261 -19.69 -9.78 8.98
N LYS A 262 -20.69 -9.94 8.10
CA LYS A 262 -20.65 -10.93 7.02
C LYS A 262 -19.64 -10.60 5.93
N GLN A 263 -19.36 -9.32 5.69
CA GLN A 263 -18.50 -8.85 4.63
C GLN A 263 -17.02 -8.70 5.08
N ASN A 264 -16.78 -8.63 6.39
CA ASN A 264 -15.47 -8.37 6.97
C ASN A 264 -15.14 -9.46 8.01
N PRO A 265 -14.25 -10.40 7.69
CA PRO A 265 -13.94 -11.54 8.55
C PRO A 265 -12.95 -11.17 9.69
N PHE A 266 -13.21 -10.09 10.44
CA PHE A 266 -12.34 -9.64 11.54
C PHE A 266 -12.43 -10.51 12.81
N GLY A 267 -13.26 -11.54 12.82
CA GLY A 267 -13.33 -12.58 13.85
C GLY A 267 -12.42 -13.79 13.57
N ASP A 268 -11.79 -13.85 12.40
CA ASP A 268 -10.91 -14.94 12.02
C ASP A 268 -9.44 -14.53 12.03
N GLU A 269 -8.59 -15.48 12.38
CA GLU A 269 -7.14 -15.35 12.25
C GLU A 269 -6.76 -15.29 10.77
N THR A 270 -5.89 -14.39 10.44
CA THR A 270 -5.28 -14.35 9.10
C THR A 270 -3.80 -14.71 9.25
N PRO A 271 -3.44 -15.99 9.13
CA PRO A 271 -2.05 -16.40 9.24
C PRO A 271 -1.23 -15.81 8.09
N THR A 272 -0.13 -15.17 8.43
CA THR A 272 0.88 -14.76 7.45
C THR A 272 1.86 -15.90 7.29
N VAL A 273 2.03 -16.38 6.07
CA VAL A 273 3.01 -17.43 5.75
C VAL A 273 4.14 -16.79 4.95
N LYS A 274 5.34 -16.84 5.53
CA LYS A 274 6.58 -16.44 4.89
C LYS A 274 7.28 -17.68 4.35
N VAL A 275 7.58 -17.66 3.07
CA VAL A 275 8.23 -18.77 2.38
C VAL A 275 9.54 -18.31 1.80
N SER A 276 10.63 -18.99 2.14
CA SER A 276 11.94 -18.80 1.52
C SER A 276 12.22 -19.97 0.57
N PHE A 277 12.67 -19.66 -0.62
CA PHE A 277 12.96 -20.69 -1.63
C PHE A 277 14.14 -20.29 -2.52
N GLU A 278 14.81 -21.26 -3.08
CA GLU A 278 15.83 -21.07 -4.11
C GLU A 278 15.20 -21.24 -5.50
N PRO A 279 15.37 -20.29 -6.41
CA PRO A 279 14.93 -20.45 -7.78
C PRO A 279 15.75 -21.55 -8.46
N LEU A 280 15.10 -22.61 -8.89
CA LEU A 280 15.72 -23.63 -9.74
C LEU A 280 15.71 -23.12 -11.17
N TRP A 281 16.82 -22.59 -11.63
CA TRP A 281 17.02 -22.24 -13.04
C TRP A 281 17.13 -23.54 -13.86
N GLN A 282 16.20 -23.76 -14.76
CA GLN A 282 16.33 -24.77 -15.81
C GLN A 282 16.96 -24.13 -17.03
#